data_ebe47cdc4ea336365006a79e988fd06a
#
_entry.id   ebe47cdc4ea336365006a79e988fd06a
#
_cell.length_a   1.000
_cell.length_b   1.000
_cell.length_c   1.000
_cell.angle_alpha   90.00
_cell.angle_beta   90.00
_cell.angle_gamma   90.00
#
_symmetry.space_group_name_H-M   'P 1'
#
loop_
_entity.id
_entity.type
_entity.pdbx_description
1 polymer ?
#
loop_
_entity_poly.entity_id
_entity_poly.type
_entity_poly.pdbx_seq_one_letter_code
_entity_poly.pdbx_strand_id
1 'polypeptide(L)'
;PTADTYSWRGVPFGDDTSGENRFMPPRPAGKWYDVRDASKKPKICPQHGSDVSKAAIALFGFSGSIFEEDAQSEDCLNANIFIGRKNWEKYRDSNGKTKKLPVWLNLYGGSFEWGSNTVETYQSHKLVHDNDIITVSINFRNWILGFPQAPQLHTSKNQHNAHFKGSNPGLSDVDLAIEWVYNNIEKFGGDPEKITIGGTSTGACIADNWAYVHYQKPTSKYVKGIILQSGSMTSLGKYFVTKPEDDFTEKKSVWNKVAAYLGCGTNGDNKQMKCMQRKKWQDVIQATFATNTSFMLTSDNITAYNDYSERLLQRKYVNTPMLLGNTKDEGNAWLIHDA
;
A
#
# COMPACT_ATOMS: atom_id res chain seq x y z
N PRO A 1 -3.84 -17.14 -17.11
CA PRO A 1 -2.88 -18.17 -16.71
C PRO A 1 -1.95 -18.43 -17.87
N THR A 2 -0.66 -18.34 -17.62
CA THR A 2 0.29 -18.98 -18.53
C THR A 2 0.13 -20.49 -18.38
N ALA A 3 0.59 -21.30 -19.35
CA ALA A 3 0.44 -22.75 -19.29
C ALA A 3 0.96 -23.36 -17.95
N ASP A 4 1.81 -22.65 -17.21
CA ASP A 4 2.58 -23.15 -16.08
C ASP A 4 2.21 -22.56 -14.71
N THR A 5 1.24 -21.66 -14.65
CA THR A 5 0.85 -20.99 -13.38
C THR A 5 -0.66 -20.80 -13.25
N TYR A 6 -1.14 -20.80 -12.02
CA TYR A 6 -2.47 -20.31 -11.66
C TYR A 6 -2.39 -18.95 -11.02
N SER A 7 -3.39 -18.10 -11.26
CA SER A 7 -3.51 -16.80 -10.61
C SER A 7 -4.97 -16.49 -10.28
N TRP A 8 -5.16 -15.87 -9.13
CA TRP A 8 -6.42 -15.22 -8.73
C TRP A 8 -6.16 -13.73 -8.67
N ARG A 9 -6.84 -12.97 -9.50
CA ARG A 9 -6.65 -11.52 -9.64
C ARG A 9 -7.82 -10.75 -9.07
N GLY A 10 -7.53 -9.65 -8.38
CA GLY A 10 -8.55 -8.79 -7.82
C GLY A 10 -9.35 -9.41 -6.67
N VAL A 11 -8.73 -10.28 -5.87
CA VAL A 11 -9.36 -10.85 -4.67
C VAL A 11 -9.48 -9.75 -3.62
N PRO A 12 -10.70 -9.31 -3.22
CA PRO A 12 -10.83 -8.19 -2.30
C PRO A 12 -10.40 -8.60 -0.89
N PHE A 13 -9.56 -7.78 -0.27
CA PHE A 13 -9.22 -7.88 1.14
C PHE A 13 -9.84 -6.75 1.96
N GLY A 14 -10.15 -5.61 1.33
CA GLY A 14 -10.81 -4.47 1.93
C GLY A 14 -12.13 -4.14 1.24
N ASP A 15 -12.97 -3.41 1.95
CA ASP A 15 -14.23 -2.86 1.48
C ASP A 15 -14.01 -1.65 0.58
N ASP A 16 -15.03 -1.23 -0.17
CA ASP A 16 -15.01 -0.03 -1.00
C ASP A 16 -14.62 1.20 -0.17
N THR A 17 -13.60 1.92 -0.64
CA THR A 17 -13.06 3.13 0.02
C THR A 17 -13.66 4.42 -0.50
N SER A 18 -14.72 4.37 -1.30
CA SER A 18 -15.43 5.54 -1.83
C SER A 18 -16.39 6.19 -0.81
N GLY A 19 -16.93 7.33 -1.17
CA GLY A 19 -17.97 8.02 -0.39
C GLY A 19 -17.52 8.33 1.03
N GLU A 20 -18.27 7.90 2.04
CA GLU A 20 -17.98 8.14 3.45
C GLU A 20 -16.72 7.39 3.96
N ASN A 21 -16.26 6.37 3.24
CA ASN A 21 -15.05 5.64 3.55
C ASN A 21 -13.78 6.33 2.98
N ARG A 22 -13.94 7.30 2.08
CA ARG A 22 -12.80 8.02 1.51
C ARG A 22 -12.02 8.74 2.61
N PHE A 23 -10.70 8.65 2.55
CA PHE A 23 -9.74 9.16 3.54
C PHE A 23 -9.79 8.46 4.90
N MET A 24 -10.75 7.57 5.13
CA MET A 24 -10.87 6.85 6.41
C MET A 24 -10.01 5.59 6.41
N PRO A 25 -9.62 5.07 7.59
CA PRO A 25 -9.02 3.75 7.71
C PRO A 25 -9.86 2.68 7.01
N PRO A 26 -9.24 1.63 6.43
CA PRO A 26 -9.95 0.61 5.69
C PRO A 26 -10.82 -0.26 6.60
N ARG A 27 -11.79 -0.93 5.97
CA ARG A 27 -12.60 -1.98 6.59
C ARG A 27 -12.32 -3.31 5.88
N PRO A 28 -12.38 -4.44 6.60
CA PRO A 28 -12.30 -5.75 5.95
C PRO A 28 -13.38 -5.92 4.89
N ALA A 29 -13.04 -6.60 3.79
CA ALA A 29 -14.00 -6.93 2.76
C ALA A 29 -15.17 -7.73 3.32
N GLY A 30 -16.39 -7.40 2.89
CA GLY A 30 -17.58 -8.15 3.22
C GLY A 30 -17.49 -9.61 2.74
N LYS A 31 -18.19 -10.51 3.44
CA LYS A 31 -18.30 -11.90 2.98
C LYS A 31 -19.12 -11.97 1.70
N TRP A 32 -18.69 -12.81 0.76
CA TRP A 32 -19.47 -13.16 -0.43
C TRP A 32 -19.75 -14.66 -0.46
N TYR A 33 -20.87 -15.05 -1.06
CA TYR A 33 -21.34 -16.43 -1.09
C TYR A 33 -21.32 -17.04 -2.49
N ASP A 34 -21.19 -16.18 -3.52
CA ASP A 34 -21.12 -16.58 -4.93
C ASP A 34 -19.68 -16.74 -5.41
N VAL A 35 -19.53 -17.39 -6.58
CA VAL A 35 -18.23 -17.49 -7.26
C VAL A 35 -17.88 -16.11 -7.85
N ARG A 36 -16.72 -15.59 -7.50
CA ARG A 36 -16.16 -14.35 -8.09
C ARG A 36 -15.26 -14.69 -9.27
N ASP A 37 -15.40 -13.94 -10.35
CA ASP A 37 -14.47 -14.02 -11.49
C ASP A 37 -13.16 -13.31 -11.10
N ALA A 38 -12.14 -14.10 -10.78
CA ALA A 38 -10.79 -13.66 -10.45
C ALA A 38 -9.81 -13.83 -11.64
N SER A 39 -10.29 -13.90 -12.87
CA SER A 39 -9.47 -14.06 -14.08
C SER A 39 -9.04 -12.73 -14.70
N LYS A 40 -9.76 -11.64 -14.43
CA LYS A 40 -9.58 -10.35 -15.05
C LYS A 40 -8.58 -9.47 -14.29
N LYS A 41 -7.94 -8.53 -15.00
CA LYS A 41 -7.12 -7.49 -14.41
C LYS A 41 -8.01 -6.63 -13.47
N PRO A 42 -7.64 -6.45 -12.19
CA PRO A 42 -8.46 -5.68 -11.26
C PRO A 42 -8.35 -4.19 -11.49
N LYS A 43 -9.27 -3.44 -10.90
CA LYS A 43 -9.15 -2.00 -10.74
C LYS A 43 -8.03 -1.66 -9.77
N ILE A 44 -7.38 -0.53 -10.01
CA ILE A 44 -6.31 0.01 -9.19
C ILE A 44 -6.79 1.24 -8.41
N CYS A 45 -6.09 1.60 -7.34
CA CYS A 45 -6.46 2.78 -6.57
C CYS A 45 -6.24 4.06 -7.38
N PRO A 46 -7.11 5.07 -7.24
CA PRO A 46 -7.01 6.30 -8.01
C PRO A 46 -5.70 7.02 -7.77
N GLN A 47 -5.07 7.45 -8.83
CA GLN A 47 -3.80 8.14 -8.87
C GLN A 47 -3.68 8.93 -10.16
N HIS A 48 -2.81 9.92 -10.18
CA HIS A 48 -2.54 10.71 -11.38
C HIS A 48 -1.04 10.69 -11.67
N GLY A 49 -0.69 10.43 -12.93
CA GLY A 49 0.68 10.58 -13.38
C GLY A 49 0.95 12.04 -13.72
N SER A 50 1.81 12.71 -12.97
CA SER A 50 2.51 13.88 -13.49
C SER A 50 3.38 13.46 -14.69
N ASP A 51 3.82 14.41 -15.51
CA ASP A 51 4.72 14.09 -16.63
C ASP A 51 6.02 13.45 -16.12
N VAL A 52 6.48 13.86 -14.95
CA VAL A 52 7.62 13.22 -14.24
C VAL A 52 7.32 11.78 -13.88
N SER A 53 6.16 11.50 -13.28
CA SER A 53 5.75 10.14 -12.91
C SER A 53 5.61 9.24 -14.14
N LYS A 54 5.06 9.77 -15.24
CA LYS A 54 4.93 9.05 -16.51
C LYS A 54 6.30 8.76 -17.14
N ALA A 55 7.22 9.74 -17.10
CA ALA A 55 8.58 9.56 -17.59
C ALA A 55 9.35 8.54 -16.74
N ALA A 56 9.24 8.60 -15.40
CA ALA A 56 9.86 7.64 -14.51
C ALA A 56 9.34 6.22 -14.76
N ILE A 57 8.01 6.05 -14.92
CA ILE A 57 7.40 4.76 -15.21
C ILE A 57 7.91 4.19 -16.53
N ALA A 58 7.99 5.02 -17.57
CA ALA A 58 8.52 4.60 -18.87
C ALA A 58 10.01 4.21 -18.78
N LEU A 59 10.81 4.96 -18.02
CA LEU A 59 12.23 4.65 -17.78
C LEU A 59 12.41 3.30 -17.08
N PHE A 60 11.53 2.96 -16.14
CA PHE A 60 11.55 1.65 -15.47
C PHE A 60 10.87 0.54 -16.26
N GLY A 61 10.44 0.80 -17.50
CA GLY A 61 9.84 -0.19 -18.40
C GLY A 61 8.39 -0.57 -18.01
N PHE A 62 7.69 0.26 -17.27
CA PHE A 62 6.31 0.03 -16.90
C PHE A 62 5.34 0.64 -17.93
N SER A 63 4.19 0.01 -18.10
CA SER A 63 3.09 0.55 -18.91
C SER A 63 2.45 1.76 -18.21
N GLY A 64 2.25 2.85 -18.96
CA GLY A 64 1.51 4.02 -18.48
C GLY A 64 0.01 3.78 -18.22
N SER A 65 -0.50 2.58 -18.52
CA SER A 65 -1.91 2.23 -18.37
C SER A 65 -2.45 2.33 -16.93
N ILE A 66 -1.57 2.40 -15.93
CA ILE A 66 -1.99 2.62 -14.53
C ILE A 66 -2.56 4.03 -14.30
N PHE A 67 -2.37 4.96 -15.22
CA PHE A 67 -2.94 6.31 -15.13
C PHE A 67 -4.22 6.50 -15.96
N GLU A 68 -4.64 5.47 -16.68
CA GLU A 68 -5.91 5.51 -17.41
C GLU A 68 -7.09 5.50 -16.43
N GLU A 69 -8.03 6.42 -16.60
CA GLU A 69 -9.14 6.62 -15.66
C GLU A 69 -10.01 5.37 -15.54
N ASP A 70 -10.26 4.69 -16.65
CA ASP A 70 -11.07 3.48 -16.70
C ASP A 70 -10.40 2.27 -16.02
N ALA A 71 -9.08 2.30 -15.79
CA ALA A 71 -8.37 1.30 -14.99
C ALA A 71 -8.55 1.52 -13.49
N GLN A 72 -9.01 2.68 -13.03
CA GLN A 72 -9.01 3.11 -11.65
C GLN A 72 -10.39 3.01 -10.99
N SER A 73 -10.41 2.81 -9.67
CA SER A 73 -11.61 2.83 -8.83
C SER A 73 -11.20 3.01 -7.37
N GLU A 74 -12.04 3.64 -6.56
CA GLU A 74 -11.86 3.64 -5.11
C GLU A 74 -12.19 2.29 -4.46
N ASP A 75 -12.94 1.41 -5.15
CA ASP A 75 -13.05 -0.01 -4.82
C ASP A 75 -11.81 -0.75 -5.36
N CYS A 76 -10.67 -0.55 -4.68
CA CYS A 76 -9.36 -0.96 -5.16
C CYS A 76 -8.55 -1.84 -4.19
N LEU A 77 -9.03 -2.09 -2.99
CA LEU A 77 -8.31 -2.87 -1.98
C LEU A 77 -8.38 -4.36 -2.29
N ASN A 78 -7.55 -4.79 -3.23
CA ASN A 78 -7.52 -6.15 -3.76
C ASN A 78 -6.09 -6.71 -3.86
N ALA A 79 -6.02 -8.03 -3.90
CA ALA A 79 -4.80 -8.81 -4.04
C ALA A 79 -4.80 -9.64 -5.32
N ASN A 80 -3.63 -9.78 -5.93
CA ASN A 80 -3.33 -10.76 -6.95
C ASN A 80 -2.46 -11.86 -6.33
N ILE A 81 -2.87 -13.12 -6.50
CA ILE A 81 -2.19 -14.29 -5.91
C ILE A 81 -1.72 -15.18 -7.05
N PHE A 82 -0.48 -15.64 -7.00
CA PHE A 82 0.12 -16.49 -8.02
C PHE A 82 0.76 -17.73 -7.38
N ILE A 83 0.61 -18.88 -8.06
CA ILE A 83 1.21 -20.16 -7.66
C ILE A 83 1.61 -20.96 -8.91
N GLY A 84 2.71 -21.71 -8.84
CA GLY A 84 3.09 -22.65 -9.89
C GLY A 84 2.01 -23.74 -10.08
N ARG A 85 1.68 -24.08 -11.34
CA ARG A 85 0.64 -25.07 -11.69
C ARG A 85 0.86 -26.38 -10.95
N LYS A 86 2.04 -26.96 -11.02
CA LYS A 86 2.41 -28.21 -10.37
C LYS A 86 2.12 -28.18 -8.85
N ASN A 87 2.43 -27.08 -8.19
CA ASN A 87 2.24 -26.93 -6.76
C ASN A 87 0.76 -26.82 -6.39
N TRP A 88 -0.01 -26.04 -7.18
CA TRP A 88 -1.45 -25.92 -6.96
C TRP A 88 -2.18 -27.24 -7.17
N GLU A 89 -1.90 -27.94 -8.27
CA GLU A 89 -2.53 -29.23 -8.55
C GLU A 89 -2.25 -30.26 -7.45
N LYS A 90 -0.99 -30.36 -7.01
CA LYS A 90 -0.60 -31.20 -5.89
C LYS A 90 -1.33 -30.84 -4.59
N TYR A 91 -1.47 -29.55 -4.29
CA TYR A 91 -2.19 -29.07 -3.10
C TYR A 91 -3.68 -29.38 -3.18
N ARG A 92 -4.33 -29.04 -4.29
CA ARG A 92 -5.76 -29.29 -4.57
C ARG A 92 -6.09 -30.78 -4.51
N ASP A 93 -5.32 -31.62 -5.23
CA ASP A 93 -5.60 -33.03 -5.37
C ASP A 93 -5.35 -33.82 -4.07
N SER A 94 -4.51 -33.30 -3.20
CA SER A 94 -4.33 -33.81 -1.83
C SER A 94 -5.40 -33.34 -0.85
N ASN A 95 -6.35 -32.52 -1.29
CA ASN A 95 -7.33 -31.84 -0.44
C ASN A 95 -6.65 -31.02 0.70
N GLY A 96 -5.58 -30.28 0.35
CA GLY A 96 -4.83 -29.44 1.27
C GLY A 96 -3.88 -30.16 2.23
N LYS A 97 -3.66 -31.48 2.04
CA LYS A 97 -2.81 -32.28 2.94
C LYS A 97 -1.30 -32.22 2.62
N THR A 98 -0.93 -31.64 1.48
CA THR A 98 0.49 -31.48 1.14
C THR A 98 1.10 -30.30 1.88
N LYS A 99 2.45 -30.24 1.86
CA LYS A 99 3.22 -29.12 2.43
C LYS A 99 2.77 -27.81 1.81
N LYS A 100 2.38 -26.84 2.65
CA LYS A 100 2.09 -25.46 2.28
C LYS A 100 3.37 -24.72 1.90
N LEU A 101 3.25 -23.77 0.99
CA LEU A 101 4.39 -23.04 0.43
C LEU A 101 4.65 -21.73 1.19
N PRO A 102 5.91 -21.29 1.28
CA PRO A 102 6.22 -19.94 1.74
C PRO A 102 5.52 -18.87 0.89
N VAL A 103 5.21 -17.75 1.49
CA VAL A 103 4.46 -16.65 0.87
C VAL A 103 5.34 -15.41 0.77
N TRP A 104 5.48 -14.87 -0.42
CA TRP A 104 6.06 -13.55 -0.68
C TRP A 104 4.96 -12.53 -0.93
N LEU A 105 4.78 -11.59 0.00
CA LEU A 105 3.85 -10.47 -0.16
C LEU A 105 4.64 -9.24 -0.61
N ASN A 106 4.38 -8.82 -1.84
CA ASN A 106 5.07 -7.72 -2.50
C ASN A 106 4.28 -6.41 -2.37
N LEU A 107 4.98 -5.36 -1.96
CA LEU A 107 4.52 -3.99 -1.85
C LEU A 107 5.21 -3.17 -2.95
N TYR A 108 4.44 -2.52 -3.81
CA TYR A 108 5.01 -1.70 -4.87
C TYR A 108 5.61 -0.40 -4.32
N GLY A 109 6.59 0.15 -5.06
CA GLY A 109 7.11 1.49 -4.85
C GLY A 109 6.37 2.53 -5.69
N GLY A 110 6.80 3.79 -5.61
CA GLY A 110 6.22 4.91 -6.37
C GLY A 110 6.01 6.16 -5.52
N SER A 111 6.94 6.46 -4.62
CA SER A 111 7.00 7.70 -3.82
C SER A 111 5.75 7.98 -2.97
N PHE A 112 4.97 6.95 -2.63
CA PHE A 112 3.64 7.07 -2.01
C PHE A 112 2.60 7.79 -2.89
N GLU A 113 2.92 8.09 -4.14
CA GLU A 113 2.07 8.83 -5.07
C GLU A 113 1.34 7.91 -6.04
N TRP A 114 2.01 6.86 -6.53
CA TRP A 114 1.52 5.98 -7.57
C TRP A 114 2.02 4.55 -7.37
N GLY A 115 1.45 3.64 -8.15
CA GLY A 115 1.81 2.24 -8.19
C GLY A 115 0.59 1.33 -8.23
N SER A 116 0.81 0.07 -8.54
CA SER A 116 -0.27 -0.91 -8.63
C SER A 116 0.25 -2.34 -8.61
N ASN A 117 -0.57 -3.24 -8.08
CA ASN A 117 -0.35 -4.68 -8.18
C ASN A 117 -0.55 -5.23 -9.60
N THR A 118 -0.98 -4.39 -10.56
CA THR A 118 -1.19 -4.79 -11.97
C THR A 118 0.03 -4.53 -12.84
N VAL A 119 1.06 -3.87 -12.33
CA VAL A 119 2.33 -3.65 -13.04
C VAL A 119 3.00 -5.00 -13.31
N GLU A 120 3.50 -5.19 -14.54
CA GLU A 120 3.97 -6.49 -15.02
C GLU A 120 5.10 -7.09 -14.20
N THR A 121 6.02 -6.27 -13.69
CA THR A 121 7.12 -6.75 -12.83
C THR A 121 6.66 -7.37 -11.52
N TYR A 122 5.46 -7.04 -11.06
CA TYR A 122 4.84 -7.63 -9.86
C TYR A 122 3.96 -8.84 -10.18
N GLN A 123 3.80 -9.19 -11.48
CA GLN A 123 3.11 -10.40 -11.91
C GLN A 123 4.10 -11.56 -11.94
N SER A 124 4.21 -12.23 -10.83
CA SER A 124 5.29 -13.15 -10.48
C SER A 124 5.19 -14.54 -11.14
N HIS A 125 4.67 -14.66 -12.39
CA HIS A 125 4.49 -15.95 -13.08
C HIS A 125 5.79 -16.76 -13.13
N LYS A 126 6.88 -16.13 -13.59
CA LYS A 126 8.17 -16.83 -13.69
C LYS A 126 8.71 -17.21 -12.30
N LEU A 127 8.58 -16.33 -11.31
CA LEU A 127 9.07 -16.56 -9.97
C LEU A 127 8.40 -17.77 -9.31
N VAL A 128 7.06 -17.89 -9.42
CA VAL A 128 6.32 -19.04 -8.84
C VAL A 128 6.42 -20.32 -9.68
N HIS A 129 6.74 -20.19 -10.99
CA HIS A 129 7.02 -21.35 -11.83
C HIS A 129 8.34 -22.01 -11.44
N ASP A 130 9.38 -21.20 -11.26
CA ASP A 130 10.74 -21.68 -11.01
C ASP A 130 10.99 -22.05 -9.53
N ASN A 131 10.12 -21.62 -8.61
CA ASN A 131 10.31 -21.81 -7.18
C ASN A 131 9.04 -22.31 -6.47
N ASP A 132 9.24 -23.03 -5.38
CA ASP A 132 8.17 -23.53 -4.52
C ASP A 132 7.69 -22.44 -3.54
N ILE A 133 7.14 -21.34 -4.07
CA ILE A 133 6.57 -20.24 -3.32
C ILE A 133 5.21 -19.80 -3.90
N ILE A 134 4.46 -19.08 -3.09
CA ILE A 134 3.30 -18.28 -3.51
C ILE A 134 3.70 -16.82 -3.47
N THR A 135 3.27 -16.04 -4.44
CA THR A 135 3.39 -14.59 -4.40
C THR A 135 2.03 -13.93 -4.29
N VAL A 136 1.98 -12.87 -3.50
CA VAL A 136 0.82 -12.00 -3.34
C VAL A 136 1.27 -10.58 -3.64
N SER A 137 0.58 -9.86 -4.50
CA SER A 137 0.77 -8.43 -4.71
C SER A 137 -0.54 -7.72 -4.42
N ILE A 138 -0.48 -6.62 -3.69
CA ILE A 138 -1.66 -5.90 -3.20
C ILE A 138 -1.72 -4.48 -3.76
N ASN A 139 -2.94 -3.94 -3.88
CA ASN A 139 -3.14 -2.52 -3.99
C ASN A 139 -3.34 -1.89 -2.60
N PHE A 140 -2.89 -0.67 -2.44
CA PHE A 140 -3.17 0.21 -1.30
C PHE A 140 -3.33 1.64 -1.81
N ARG A 141 -4.03 2.48 -1.07
CA ARG A 141 -4.25 3.88 -1.46
C ARG A 141 -2.97 4.69 -1.36
N ASN A 142 -2.79 5.56 -2.35
CA ASN A 142 -1.65 6.47 -2.48
C ASN A 142 -2.10 7.92 -2.41
N TRP A 143 -1.12 8.84 -2.40
CA TRP A 143 -1.30 10.28 -2.50
C TRP A 143 -2.33 10.80 -1.48
N ILE A 144 -3.10 11.81 -1.83
CA ILE A 144 -4.12 12.37 -0.94
C ILE A 144 -5.15 11.32 -0.45
N LEU A 145 -5.45 10.26 -1.22
CA LEU A 145 -6.43 9.24 -0.82
C LEU A 145 -5.88 8.28 0.26
N GLY A 146 -4.57 8.03 0.23
CA GLY A 146 -3.88 7.17 1.21
C GLY A 146 -3.22 7.95 2.35
N PHE A 147 -2.81 9.18 2.09
CA PHE A 147 -2.03 10.03 3.01
C PHE A 147 -2.56 11.45 3.02
N PRO A 148 -3.81 11.67 3.43
CA PRO A 148 -4.51 12.96 3.26
C PRO A 148 -3.92 14.09 4.08
N GLN A 149 -3.10 13.83 5.09
CA GLN A 149 -2.62 14.85 6.03
C GLN A 149 -3.77 15.71 6.58
N ALA A 150 -4.92 15.06 6.81
CA ALA A 150 -6.14 15.71 7.27
C ALA A 150 -6.15 15.84 8.80
N PRO A 151 -6.29 17.06 9.36
CA PRO A 151 -6.30 17.27 10.80
C PRO A 151 -7.34 16.43 11.54
N GLN A 152 -8.46 16.14 10.89
CA GLN A 152 -9.56 15.35 11.44
C GLN A 152 -9.18 13.92 11.77
N LEU A 153 -8.19 13.34 11.07
CA LEU A 153 -7.71 11.97 11.31
C LEU A 153 -6.75 11.89 12.49
N HIS A 154 -6.13 13.01 12.85
CA HIS A 154 -5.18 13.06 13.97
C HIS A 154 -5.87 13.07 15.34
N THR A 155 -7.13 13.47 15.39
CA THR A 155 -7.89 13.53 16.65
C THR A 155 -8.52 12.18 16.97
N SER A 156 -8.29 11.67 18.19
CA SER A 156 -8.82 10.39 18.67
C SER A 156 -10.34 10.26 18.61
N LYS A 157 -11.05 11.39 18.54
CA LYS A 157 -12.52 11.44 18.51
C LYS A 157 -13.13 10.90 17.21
N ASN A 158 -12.40 10.91 16.11
CA ASN A 158 -12.93 10.49 14.80
C ASN A 158 -12.64 9.02 14.44
N GLN A 159 -11.95 8.29 15.33
CA GLN A 159 -11.49 6.92 15.07
C GLN A 159 -12.26 5.85 15.86
N HIS A 160 -13.43 6.21 16.43
CA HIS A 160 -14.13 5.37 17.42
C HIS A 160 -14.60 4.00 16.90
N ASN A 161 -14.73 3.79 15.60
CA ASN A 161 -15.25 2.56 15.01
C ASN A 161 -14.28 1.88 14.03
N ALA A 162 -13.05 2.34 13.92
CA ALA A 162 -12.10 1.75 12.99
C ALA A 162 -11.32 0.61 13.65
N HIS A 163 -11.26 -0.54 12.98
CA HIS A 163 -10.37 -1.64 13.33
C HIS A 163 -8.91 -1.16 13.25
N PHE A 164 -8.60 -0.34 12.25
CA PHE A 164 -7.35 0.38 12.09
C PHE A 164 -7.52 1.84 12.50
N LYS A 165 -6.48 2.43 13.11
CA LYS A 165 -6.43 3.81 13.58
C LYS A 165 -5.21 4.49 12.98
N GLY A 166 -5.21 5.81 12.95
CA GLY A 166 -4.08 6.62 12.50
C GLY A 166 -4.42 7.55 11.36
N SER A 167 -3.45 8.39 11.02
CA SER A 167 -3.58 9.45 10.02
C SER A 167 -3.18 9.02 8.61
N ASN A 168 -2.71 7.78 8.45
CA ASN A 168 -2.20 7.23 7.20
C ASN A 168 -3.04 6.02 6.72
N PRO A 169 -4.23 6.24 6.14
CA PRO A 169 -5.09 5.15 5.65
C PRO A 169 -4.37 4.16 4.72
N GLY A 170 -3.45 4.64 3.87
CA GLY A 170 -2.69 3.77 2.96
C GLY A 170 -1.79 2.76 3.69
N LEU A 171 -1.20 3.13 4.85
CA LEU A 171 -0.48 2.16 5.68
C LEU A 171 -1.41 1.16 6.33
N SER A 172 -2.59 1.62 6.76
CA SER A 172 -3.62 0.74 7.32
C SER A 172 -4.19 -0.23 6.28
N ASP A 173 -4.23 0.15 5.00
CA ASP A 173 -4.59 -0.75 3.88
C ASP A 173 -3.61 -1.92 3.79
N VAL A 174 -2.31 -1.65 3.97
CA VAL A 174 -1.27 -2.69 3.97
C VAL A 174 -1.40 -3.59 5.20
N ASP A 175 -1.65 -3.03 6.37
CA ASP A 175 -1.88 -3.82 7.58
C ASP A 175 -3.07 -4.76 7.42
N LEU A 176 -4.18 -4.26 6.87
CA LEU A 176 -5.37 -5.07 6.57
C LEU A 176 -5.06 -6.19 5.56
N ALA A 177 -4.26 -5.89 4.54
CA ALA A 177 -3.86 -6.90 3.55
C ALA A 177 -2.99 -8.00 4.17
N ILE A 178 -2.02 -7.65 5.04
CA ILE A 178 -1.18 -8.62 5.75
C ILE A 178 -2.06 -9.52 6.65
N GLU A 179 -2.99 -8.94 7.39
CA GLU A 179 -3.95 -9.69 8.21
C GLU A 179 -4.81 -10.62 7.35
N TRP A 180 -5.30 -10.13 6.22
CA TRP A 180 -6.09 -10.92 5.29
C TRP A 180 -5.27 -12.10 4.73
N VAL A 181 -4.03 -11.87 4.31
CA VAL A 181 -3.13 -12.92 3.82
C VAL A 181 -2.89 -13.96 4.90
N TYR A 182 -2.56 -13.56 6.12
CA TYR A 182 -2.37 -14.47 7.24
C TYR A 182 -3.59 -15.37 7.48
N ASN A 183 -4.80 -14.82 7.40
CA ASN A 183 -6.04 -15.52 7.69
C ASN A 183 -6.56 -16.38 6.52
N ASN A 184 -6.12 -16.13 5.27
CA ASN A 184 -6.74 -16.74 4.09
C ASN A 184 -5.78 -17.49 3.15
N ILE A 185 -4.48 -17.23 3.19
CA ILE A 185 -3.53 -17.73 2.18
C ILE A 185 -3.42 -19.26 2.16
N GLU A 186 -3.78 -19.91 3.24
CA GLU A 186 -3.83 -21.37 3.31
C GLU A 186 -4.78 -21.96 2.25
N LYS A 187 -5.90 -21.30 1.97
CA LYS A 187 -6.86 -21.71 0.95
C LYS A 187 -6.28 -21.72 -0.48
N PHE A 188 -5.17 -21.02 -0.67
CA PHE A 188 -4.43 -20.93 -1.92
C PHE A 188 -3.15 -21.79 -1.91
N GLY A 189 -2.93 -22.61 -0.86
CA GLY A 189 -1.77 -23.46 -0.70
C GLY A 189 -0.57 -22.81 -0.02
N GLY A 190 -0.73 -21.59 0.52
CA GLY A 190 0.30 -20.85 1.26
C GLY A 190 0.36 -21.20 2.74
N ASP A 191 1.55 -21.06 3.32
CA ASP A 191 1.80 -21.26 4.73
C ASP A 191 1.71 -19.91 5.48
N PRO A 192 0.66 -19.68 6.28
CA PRO A 192 0.53 -18.44 7.05
C PRO A 192 1.67 -18.22 8.06
N GLU A 193 2.36 -19.30 8.46
CA GLU A 193 3.51 -19.21 9.34
C GLU A 193 4.84 -18.94 8.59
N LYS A 194 4.77 -18.65 7.28
CA LYS A 194 5.95 -18.37 6.43
C LYS A 194 5.71 -17.22 5.48
N ILE A 195 5.15 -16.13 5.99
CA ILE A 195 4.92 -14.91 5.22
C ILE A 195 6.15 -14.02 5.32
N THR A 196 6.73 -13.67 4.18
CA THR A 196 7.74 -12.62 4.03
C THR A 196 7.10 -11.43 3.33
N ILE A 197 7.26 -10.25 3.87
CA ILE A 197 6.82 -9.00 3.22
C ILE A 197 8.02 -8.24 2.69
N GLY A 198 7.80 -7.41 1.70
CA GLY A 198 8.84 -6.50 1.22
C GLY A 198 8.45 -5.82 -0.07
N GLY A 199 9.39 -5.09 -0.63
CA GLY A 199 9.17 -4.34 -1.85
C GLY A 199 10.37 -3.50 -2.23
N THR A 200 10.16 -2.62 -3.20
CA THR A 200 11.19 -1.72 -3.73
C THR A 200 10.84 -0.27 -3.40
N SER A 201 11.86 0.56 -3.12
CA SER A 201 11.67 2.00 -2.87
C SER A 201 10.70 2.25 -1.70
N THR A 202 9.64 3.03 -1.88
CA THR A 202 8.63 3.26 -0.84
C THR A 202 7.87 2.00 -0.43
N GLY A 203 7.78 0.97 -1.28
CA GLY A 203 7.28 -0.34 -0.87
C GLY A 203 8.18 -1.03 0.17
N ALA A 204 9.50 -0.89 0.04
CA ALA A 204 10.46 -1.31 1.06
C ALA A 204 10.31 -0.48 2.34
N CYS A 205 10.14 0.86 2.21
CA CYS A 205 9.88 1.73 3.37
C CYS A 205 8.62 1.30 4.14
N ILE A 206 7.54 0.91 3.44
CA ILE A 206 6.31 0.43 4.08
C ILE A 206 6.56 -0.89 4.82
N ALA A 207 7.31 -1.83 4.21
CA ALA A 207 7.66 -3.08 4.86
C ALA A 207 8.54 -2.86 6.11
N ASP A 208 9.50 -1.94 6.05
CA ASP A 208 10.32 -1.54 7.18
C ASP A 208 9.48 -0.85 8.27
N ASN A 209 8.61 0.09 7.89
CA ASN A 209 7.68 0.75 8.80
C ASN A 209 6.83 -0.25 9.59
N TRP A 210 6.36 -1.30 8.91
CA TRP A 210 5.57 -2.37 9.56
C TRP A 210 6.31 -2.96 10.75
N ALA A 211 7.63 -3.19 10.65
CA ALA A 211 8.41 -3.74 11.75
C ALA A 211 8.41 -2.82 12.99
N TYR A 212 8.47 -1.52 12.80
CA TYR A 212 8.43 -0.56 13.93
C TYR A 212 7.02 -0.46 14.52
N VAL A 213 5.99 -0.40 13.67
CA VAL A 213 4.59 -0.25 14.09
C VAL A 213 4.10 -1.47 14.85
N HIS A 214 4.54 -2.67 14.48
CA HIS A 214 4.09 -3.93 15.09
C HIS A 214 5.00 -4.46 16.21
N TYR A 215 6.00 -3.67 16.61
CA TYR A 215 6.84 -4.01 17.76
C TYR A 215 5.99 -4.23 19.03
N GLN A 216 6.17 -5.40 19.65
CA GLN A 216 5.43 -5.86 20.83
C GLN A 216 3.90 -5.97 20.66
N LYS A 217 3.38 -5.95 19.41
CA LYS A 217 1.95 -6.20 19.17
C LYS A 217 1.70 -7.68 18.86
N PRO A 218 0.49 -8.21 19.17
CA PRO A 218 0.13 -9.60 18.82
C PRO A 218 0.25 -9.91 17.32
N THR A 219 0.08 -8.90 16.46
CA THR A 219 0.19 -9.00 15.00
C THR A 219 1.61 -9.17 14.49
N SER A 220 2.63 -8.95 15.34
CA SER A 220 4.05 -9.18 14.97
C SER A 220 4.33 -10.61 14.48
N LYS A 221 3.51 -11.58 14.88
CA LYS A 221 3.61 -12.97 14.44
C LYS A 221 3.25 -13.22 12.97
N TYR A 222 2.54 -12.29 12.31
CA TYR A 222 2.06 -12.47 10.93
C TYR A 222 3.20 -12.50 9.92
N VAL A 223 4.31 -11.85 10.20
CA VAL A 223 5.45 -11.73 9.28
C VAL A 223 6.67 -12.43 9.86
N LYS A 224 7.33 -13.26 9.05
CA LYS A 224 8.48 -14.08 9.42
C LYS A 224 9.77 -13.69 8.70
N GLY A 225 9.69 -12.73 7.76
CA GLY A 225 10.84 -12.20 7.05
C GLY A 225 10.49 -10.88 6.39
N ILE A 226 11.48 -10.03 6.18
CA ILE A 226 11.34 -8.74 5.50
C ILE A 226 12.43 -8.60 4.46
N ILE A 227 12.08 -8.16 3.24
CA ILE A 227 13.02 -7.87 2.16
C ILE A 227 12.89 -6.42 1.74
N LEU A 228 13.95 -5.66 1.89
CA LEU A 228 14.03 -4.24 1.59
C LEU A 228 14.93 -3.99 0.38
N GLN A 229 14.33 -3.58 -0.73
CA GLN A 229 15.05 -3.29 -1.96
C GLN A 229 15.07 -1.76 -2.16
N SER A 230 16.25 -1.15 -2.02
CA SER A 230 16.45 0.28 -2.27
C SER A 230 15.51 1.19 -1.47
N GLY A 231 15.30 0.88 -0.18
CA GLY A 231 14.47 1.68 0.72
C GLY A 231 14.41 1.17 2.15
N SER A 232 14.38 2.09 3.11
CA SER A 232 14.06 1.85 4.52
C SER A 232 13.57 3.15 5.16
N MET A 233 12.93 3.08 6.32
CA MET A 233 12.45 4.28 7.03
C MET A 233 13.59 5.14 7.57
N THR A 234 14.74 4.55 7.87
CA THR A 234 15.92 5.27 8.34
C THR A 234 16.73 5.96 7.23
N SER A 235 16.55 5.54 5.98
CA SER A 235 17.21 6.14 4.81
C SER A 235 16.24 6.99 4.00
N LEU A 236 15.57 6.39 3.02
CA LEU A 236 14.65 7.05 2.11
C LEU A 236 13.37 7.53 2.82
N GLY A 237 12.78 6.68 3.66
CA GLY A 237 11.47 6.93 4.26
C GLY A 237 11.40 8.18 5.13
N LYS A 238 12.52 8.57 5.76
CA LYS A 238 12.57 9.79 6.59
C LYS A 238 12.22 11.08 5.83
N TYR A 239 12.40 11.10 4.52
CA TYR A 239 12.07 12.25 3.67
C TYR A 239 10.58 12.32 3.32
N PHE A 240 9.83 11.27 3.59
CA PHE A 240 8.40 11.17 3.32
C PHE A 240 7.54 11.27 4.57
N VAL A 241 8.12 11.61 5.72
CA VAL A 241 7.39 11.74 7.00
C VAL A 241 7.38 13.19 7.45
N THR A 242 6.19 13.71 7.66
CA THR A 242 5.96 15.06 8.18
C THR A 242 5.44 15.01 9.61
N LYS A 243 5.56 16.14 10.33
CA LYS A 243 5.06 16.26 11.70
C LYS A 243 3.72 16.98 11.72
N PRO A 244 2.75 16.56 12.57
CA PRO A 244 1.43 17.18 12.64
C PRO A 244 1.48 18.70 12.93
N GLU A 245 2.38 19.14 13.77
CA GLU A 245 2.57 20.55 14.10
C GLU A 245 3.01 21.41 12.91
N ASP A 246 3.66 20.80 11.93
CA ASP A 246 4.07 21.47 10.70
C ASP A 246 2.95 21.47 9.65
N ASP A 247 2.14 20.40 9.62
CA ASP A 247 1.17 20.14 8.56
C ASP A 247 -0.22 20.71 8.83
N PHE A 248 -0.63 20.81 10.10
CA PHE A 248 -2.03 21.08 10.45
C PHE A 248 -2.33 22.54 10.76
N THR A 249 -1.36 23.42 10.64
CA THR A 249 -1.65 24.87 10.73
C THR A 249 -2.43 25.32 9.50
N GLU A 250 -3.39 26.24 9.68
CA GLU A 250 -4.25 26.72 8.59
C GLU A 250 -3.47 27.19 7.36
N LYS A 251 -2.33 27.83 7.56
CA LYS A 251 -1.49 28.40 6.49
C LYS A 251 -0.61 27.35 5.78
N LYS A 252 -0.20 26.29 6.45
CA LYS A 252 0.74 25.28 5.92
C LYS A 252 0.04 24.01 5.42
N SER A 253 -1.15 23.72 5.93
CA SER A 253 -1.86 22.48 5.65
C SER A 253 -2.12 22.29 4.15
N VAL A 254 -1.50 21.27 3.56
CA VAL A 254 -1.75 20.86 2.16
C VAL A 254 -3.19 20.39 1.98
N TRP A 255 -3.77 19.72 2.98
CA TRP A 255 -5.18 19.36 2.99
C TRP A 255 -6.10 20.57 2.88
N ASN A 256 -5.86 21.61 3.69
CA ASN A 256 -6.66 22.83 3.68
C ASN A 256 -6.57 23.58 2.34
N LYS A 257 -5.39 23.60 1.69
CA LYS A 257 -5.23 24.19 0.36
C LYS A 257 -6.11 23.49 -0.68
N VAL A 258 -6.07 22.17 -0.71
CA VAL A 258 -6.92 21.36 -1.62
C VAL A 258 -8.39 21.51 -1.29
N ALA A 259 -8.75 21.45 -0.01
CA ALA A 259 -10.14 21.60 0.43
C ALA A 259 -10.71 22.99 0.09
N ALA A 260 -9.92 24.06 0.28
CA ALA A 260 -10.32 25.41 -0.10
C ALA A 260 -10.53 25.54 -1.62
N TYR A 261 -9.63 25.00 -2.43
CA TYR A 261 -9.74 24.97 -3.89
C TYR A 261 -11.04 24.29 -4.35
N LEU A 262 -11.44 23.23 -3.66
CA LEU A 262 -12.69 22.49 -3.93
C LEU A 262 -13.94 23.11 -3.26
N GLY A 263 -13.80 24.27 -2.61
CA GLY A 263 -14.92 24.95 -1.95
C GLY A 263 -15.37 24.28 -0.64
N CYS A 264 -14.46 23.51 0.01
CA CYS A 264 -14.75 22.82 1.28
C CYS A 264 -14.24 23.58 2.52
N GLY A 265 -13.67 24.78 2.35
CA GLY A 265 -13.16 25.61 3.45
C GLY A 265 -11.82 25.13 4.01
N THR A 266 -11.40 25.76 5.13
CA THR A 266 -10.07 25.55 5.75
C THR A 266 -10.13 25.19 7.24
N ASN A 267 -11.30 24.87 7.78
CA ASN A 267 -11.50 24.79 9.23
C ASN A 267 -10.91 23.50 9.87
N GLY A 268 -10.50 22.51 9.10
CA GLY A 268 -10.01 21.23 9.65
C GLY A 268 -11.07 20.49 10.47
N ASP A 269 -12.35 20.70 10.21
CA ASP A 269 -13.47 20.11 10.94
C ASP A 269 -14.17 18.96 10.18
N ASN A 270 -15.12 18.31 10.83
CA ASN A 270 -15.88 17.21 10.23
C ASN A 270 -16.77 17.65 9.04
N LYS A 271 -17.14 18.93 8.95
CA LYS A 271 -17.91 19.44 7.81
C LYS A 271 -17.02 19.52 6.58
N GLN A 272 -15.77 19.95 6.75
CA GLN A 272 -14.77 19.94 5.69
C GLN A 272 -14.52 18.50 5.21
N MET A 273 -14.31 17.53 6.11
CA MET A 273 -14.13 16.12 5.74
C MET A 273 -15.32 15.61 4.92
N LYS A 274 -16.54 15.79 5.39
CA LYS A 274 -17.75 15.37 4.67
C LYS A 274 -17.89 16.05 3.31
N CYS A 275 -17.49 17.31 3.17
CA CYS A 275 -17.47 18.01 1.90
C CYS A 275 -16.48 17.34 0.93
N MET A 276 -15.26 17.09 1.37
CA MET A 276 -14.21 16.42 0.59
C MET A 276 -14.61 15.00 0.17
N GLN A 277 -15.27 14.25 1.04
CA GLN A 277 -15.79 12.90 0.76
C GLN A 277 -16.86 12.87 -0.34
N ARG A 278 -17.59 13.96 -0.53
CA ARG A 278 -18.65 14.09 -1.57
C ARG A 278 -18.14 14.55 -2.93
N LYS A 279 -16.89 14.99 -3.03
CA LYS A 279 -16.28 15.37 -4.32
C LYS A 279 -16.02 14.13 -5.16
N LYS A 280 -15.97 14.26 -6.47
CA LYS A 280 -15.46 13.19 -7.33
C LYS A 280 -13.98 12.98 -7.02
N TRP A 281 -13.49 11.76 -6.99
CA TRP A 281 -12.08 11.50 -6.71
C TRP A 281 -11.17 12.15 -7.76
N GLN A 282 -11.62 12.24 -9.02
CA GLN A 282 -10.92 12.93 -10.09
C GLN A 282 -10.67 14.40 -9.74
N ASP A 283 -11.71 15.09 -9.25
CA ASP A 283 -11.61 16.49 -8.85
C ASP A 283 -10.64 16.66 -7.67
N VAL A 284 -10.67 15.71 -6.72
CA VAL A 284 -9.77 15.72 -5.56
C VAL A 284 -8.31 15.58 -6.00
N ILE A 285 -8.00 14.63 -6.88
CA ILE A 285 -6.65 14.43 -7.39
C ILE A 285 -6.22 15.63 -8.25
N GLN A 286 -7.07 16.10 -9.16
CA GLN A 286 -6.76 17.26 -9.99
C GLN A 286 -6.48 18.52 -9.16
N ALA A 287 -7.19 18.70 -8.05
CA ALA A 287 -6.97 19.84 -7.15
C ALA A 287 -5.58 19.82 -6.50
N THR A 288 -4.97 18.65 -6.27
CA THR A 288 -3.60 18.57 -5.75
C THR A 288 -2.58 19.18 -6.70
N PHE A 289 -2.74 18.98 -8.01
CA PHE A 289 -1.89 19.59 -9.04
C PHE A 289 -2.17 21.08 -9.17
N ALA A 290 -3.44 21.47 -9.20
CA ALA A 290 -3.83 22.88 -9.31
C ALA A 290 -3.31 23.73 -8.12
N THR A 291 -3.17 23.12 -6.95
CA THR A 291 -2.66 23.77 -5.73
C THR A 291 -1.16 23.54 -5.49
N ASN A 292 -0.49 22.81 -6.39
CA ASN A 292 0.92 22.42 -6.25
C ASN A 292 1.22 21.84 -4.85
N THR A 293 0.45 20.80 -4.45
CA THR A 293 0.58 20.16 -3.14
C THR A 293 1.04 18.72 -3.27
N SER A 294 1.94 18.31 -2.38
CA SER A 294 2.40 16.93 -2.20
C SER A 294 1.87 16.36 -0.89
N PHE A 295 1.58 15.06 -0.89
CA PHE A 295 1.04 14.36 0.27
C PHE A 295 2.01 13.27 0.73
N MET A 296 2.31 13.27 2.02
CA MET A 296 3.31 12.41 2.65
C MET A 296 2.73 11.74 3.89
N LEU A 297 3.48 10.82 4.48
CA LEU A 297 3.14 10.19 5.75
C LEU A 297 3.07 11.24 6.86
N THR A 298 2.06 11.15 7.71
CA THR A 298 1.99 11.92 8.96
C THR A 298 2.55 11.09 10.10
N SER A 299 3.50 11.62 10.86
CA SER A 299 3.99 10.96 12.08
C SER A 299 2.93 11.09 13.20
N ASP A 300 2.08 10.08 13.29
CA ASP A 300 0.96 10.06 14.24
C ASP A 300 1.23 9.18 15.48
N ASN A 301 2.42 8.58 15.57
CA ASN A 301 2.83 7.64 16.61
C ASN A 301 1.94 6.37 16.70
N ILE A 302 1.15 6.10 15.66
CA ILE A 302 0.26 4.93 15.54
C ILE A 302 0.64 4.13 14.31
N THR A 303 0.66 4.77 13.14
CA THR A 303 0.95 4.17 11.83
C THR A 303 2.30 4.60 11.27
N ALA A 304 2.85 5.71 11.72
CA ALA A 304 4.18 6.19 11.35
C ALA A 304 4.82 7.00 12.49
N TYR A 305 6.14 7.03 12.48
CA TYR A 305 6.98 7.70 13.48
C TYR A 305 7.92 8.70 12.81
N ASN A 306 8.46 9.65 13.58
CA ASN A 306 9.51 10.56 13.13
C ASN A 306 10.90 10.25 13.74
N ASP A 307 10.97 9.25 14.62
CA ASP A 307 12.13 8.86 15.42
C ASP A 307 12.68 7.46 15.05
N TYR A 308 12.59 7.06 13.77
CA TYR A 308 12.99 5.71 13.32
C TYR A 308 14.44 5.36 13.64
N SER A 309 15.38 6.31 13.50
CA SER A 309 16.78 6.08 13.83
C SER A 309 16.97 5.80 15.31
N GLU A 310 16.26 6.50 16.17
CA GLU A 310 16.29 6.26 17.61
C GLU A 310 15.65 4.92 17.97
N ARG A 311 14.50 4.59 17.36
CA ARG A 311 13.85 3.27 17.52
C ARG A 311 14.76 2.14 17.10
N LEU A 312 15.48 2.30 16.00
CA LEU A 312 16.47 1.31 15.55
C LEU A 312 17.57 1.09 16.60
N LEU A 313 18.16 2.16 17.12
CA LEU A 313 19.20 2.09 18.16
C LEU A 313 18.66 1.44 19.46
N GLN A 314 17.41 1.72 19.80
CA GLN A 314 16.73 1.15 20.97
C GLN A 314 16.17 -0.26 20.71
N ARG A 315 16.34 -0.82 19.51
CA ARG A 315 15.79 -2.12 19.08
C ARG A 315 14.26 -2.22 19.23
N LYS A 316 13.55 -1.11 19.02
CA LYS A 316 12.10 -1.04 19.04
C LYS A 316 11.48 -1.39 17.69
N TYR A 317 11.72 -2.60 17.22
CA TYR A 317 11.17 -3.18 15.99
C TYR A 317 10.96 -4.68 16.16
N VAL A 318 10.15 -5.27 15.28
CA VAL A 318 9.92 -6.73 15.27
C VAL A 318 11.21 -7.42 14.91
N ASN A 319 11.68 -8.31 15.79
CA ASN A 319 12.89 -9.10 15.58
C ASN A 319 12.58 -10.25 14.60
N THR A 320 12.68 -9.98 13.31
CA THR A 320 12.52 -10.96 12.22
C THR A 320 13.71 -10.87 11.27
N PRO A 321 14.09 -11.95 10.56
CA PRO A 321 15.12 -11.89 9.55
C PRO A 321 14.85 -10.81 8.50
N MET A 322 15.86 -10.02 8.17
CA MET A 322 15.80 -8.98 7.14
C MET A 322 16.88 -9.19 6.09
N LEU A 323 16.49 -9.05 4.81
CA LEU A 323 17.39 -8.95 3.68
C LEU A 323 17.32 -7.54 3.12
N LEU A 324 18.45 -6.82 3.12
CA LEU A 324 18.53 -5.45 2.59
C LEU A 324 19.49 -5.44 1.40
N GLY A 325 19.11 -4.69 0.37
CA GLY A 325 19.95 -4.48 -0.81
C GLY A 325 19.66 -3.16 -1.48
N ASN A 326 20.71 -2.55 -2.02
CA ASN A 326 20.63 -1.33 -2.82
C ASN A 326 21.33 -1.56 -4.16
N THR A 327 20.95 -0.79 -5.18
CA THR A 327 21.69 -0.76 -6.44
C THR A 327 23.00 0.02 -6.23
N LYS A 328 23.98 -0.23 -7.10
CA LYS A 328 25.27 0.45 -7.03
C LYS A 328 25.15 1.96 -7.21
N ASP A 329 24.26 2.38 -8.10
CA ASP A 329 24.13 3.76 -8.56
C ASP A 329 22.68 4.27 -8.37
N GLU A 330 22.19 4.28 -7.13
CA GLU A 330 20.81 4.64 -6.75
C GLU A 330 20.37 6.03 -7.26
N GLY A 331 21.29 7.00 -7.27
CA GLY A 331 20.99 8.38 -7.63
C GLY A 331 20.89 8.65 -9.14
N ASN A 332 21.39 7.78 -10.01
CA ASN A 332 21.54 8.09 -11.43
C ASN A 332 20.23 8.38 -12.15
N ALA A 333 19.16 7.66 -11.80
CA ALA A 333 17.84 7.89 -12.40
C ALA A 333 17.25 9.27 -12.06
N TRP A 334 17.63 9.86 -10.92
CA TRP A 334 17.14 11.15 -10.46
C TRP A 334 17.97 12.32 -10.98
N LEU A 335 19.28 12.10 -11.22
CA LEU A 335 20.18 13.13 -11.77
C LEU A 335 19.92 13.46 -13.24
N ILE A 336 19.33 12.54 -13.99
CA ILE A 336 18.95 12.77 -15.40
C ILE A 336 17.82 13.82 -15.51
N HIS A 337 17.08 14.05 -14.44
CA HIS A 337 15.96 15.00 -14.43
C HIS A 337 16.41 16.45 -14.25
N ASP A 338 17.58 16.70 -13.65
CA ASP A 338 18.11 18.04 -13.34
C ASP A 338 19.14 18.50 -14.39
N ALA A 339 19.39 17.71 -15.43
CA ALA A 339 20.26 18.03 -16.57
C ALA A 339 19.44 18.38 -17.82
#